data_a418f3317436a6168b6d78dfbde864fb
#
_entry.id   a418f3317436a6168b6d78dfbde864fb
#
_cell.length_a   1.000
_cell.length_b   1.000
_cell.length_c   1.000
_cell.angle_alpha   90.00
_cell.angle_beta   90.00
_cell.angle_gamma   90.00
#
_symmetry.space_group_name_H-M   'P 1'
#
loop_
_entity.id
_entity.type
_entity.pdbx_description
1 polymer ?
#
loop_
_entity_poly.entity_id
_entity_poly.type
_entity_poly.pdbx_seq_one_letter_code
_entity_poly.pdbx_strand_id
1 'polypeptide(L)'
;MQKRFWPGLLAALILAAGLACAARAEEPPEDFFRVPGSVVTFGRYEQDGNEADGPEEIEWIVLEVREGKSLLLSLYGLDNRPYNTADKKITWKDCSLRKWLNSDFLQTAFTPEEQARIPETKVDNSKGQGFKRWKKVKGGKDTGDRVFLLSYTEANRYLGVSWYGGGSDKARMELTEQARRTGARYRTPHFEEEDGTTYWHWWLRSPGSRQNDASKVTASGNMVTCCVASEMAFVRPALWLDLDGTGR
;
A
#
# COMPACT_ATOMS: atom_id res chain seq x y z
N MET A 1 -11.72 68.83 50.50
CA MET A 1 -10.95 68.02 49.56
C MET A 1 -11.54 66.60 49.59
N GLN A 2 -12.28 66.24 48.56
CA GLN A 2 -13.10 65.02 48.53
C GLN A 2 -12.26 63.79 48.09
N LYS A 3 -12.32 62.73 48.90
CA LYS A 3 -11.86 61.37 48.52
C LYS A 3 -13.01 60.66 47.77
N ARG A 4 -12.76 60.28 46.56
CA ARG A 4 -13.67 59.39 45.79
C ARG A 4 -13.20 57.95 45.97
N PHE A 5 -14.05 57.11 46.53
CA PHE A 5 -13.96 55.66 46.54
C PHE A 5 -14.49 55.12 45.21
N TRP A 6 -13.75 54.15 44.65
CA TRP A 6 -14.26 53.33 43.53
C TRP A 6 -14.34 51.87 43.99
N PRO A 7 -15.46 51.20 43.75
CA PRO A 7 -15.63 49.81 44.18
C PRO A 7 -14.94 48.85 43.26
N GLY A 8 -14.37 47.81 43.86
CA GLY A 8 -13.65 46.74 43.17
C GLY A 8 -14.60 45.87 42.33
N LEU A 9 -14.15 45.53 41.11
CA LEU A 9 -14.72 44.49 40.28
C LEU A 9 -14.02 43.16 40.64
N LEU A 10 -14.80 42.22 41.17
CA LEU A 10 -14.41 40.79 41.21
C LEU A 10 -14.39 40.24 39.77
N ALA A 11 -13.22 39.92 39.28
CA ALA A 11 -13.08 39.14 38.04
C ALA A 11 -13.28 37.67 38.37
N ALA A 12 -14.41 37.10 37.98
CA ALA A 12 -14.64 35.65 37.99
C ALA A 12 -13.83 35.02 36.87
N LEU A 13 -12.82 34.21 37.20
CA LEU A 13 -12.13 33.34 36.28
C LEU A 13 -13.09 32.18 35.91
N ILE A 14 -13.63 32.23 34.72
CA ILE A 14 -14.31 31.08 34.08
C ILE A 14 -13.19 30.24 33.45
N LEU A 15 -12.83 29.12 34.09
CA LEU A 15 -12.05 28.07 33.45
C LEU A 15 -12.95 27.41 32.37
N ALA A 16 -12.77 27.81 31.13
CA ALA A 16 -13.31 27.06 30.00
C ALA A 16 -12.41 25.82 29.79
N ALA A 17 -12.84 24.68 30.32
CA ALA A 17 -12.30 23.40 29.93
C ALA A 17 -12.71 23.14 28.46
N GLY A 18 -11.81 23.48 27.53
CA GLY A 18 -11.95 23.11 26.13
C GLY A 18 -11.81 21.60 26.00
N LEU A 19 -12.92 20.88 25.90
CA LEU A 19 -12.90 19.54 25.29
C LEU A 19 -12.50 19.75 23.83
N ALA A 20 -11.25 19.46 23.51
CA ALA A 20 -10.85 19.21 22.13
C ALA A 20 -11.51 17.89 21.72
N CYS A 21 -12.70 17.99 21.13
CA CYS A 21 -13.30 16.91 20.39
C CYS A 21 -12.41 16.74 19.14
N ALA A 22 -11.48 15.79 19.18
CA ALA A 22 -10.81 15.34 17.96
C ALA A 22 -11.92 14.87 17.01
N ALA A 23 -12.16 15.61 15.95
CA ALA A 23 -13.07 15.21 14.90
C ALA A 23 -12.50 13.90 14.34
N ARG A 24 -13.12 12.77 14.71
CA ARG A 24 -12.86 11.49 14.08
C ARG A 24 -13.26 11.68 12.62
N ALA A 25 -12.32 11.49 11.72
CA ALA A 25 -12.63 11.46 10.29
C ALA A 25 -13.77 10.45 10.12
N GLU A 26 -14.87 10.88 9.50
CA GLU A 26 -15.98 9.97 9.20
C GLU A 26 -15.42 8.86 8.30
N GLU A 27 -15.56 7.61 8.74
CA GLU A 27 -15.24 6.46 7.90
C GLU A 27 -16.04 6.60 6.59
N PRO A 28 -15.39 6.39 5.42
CA PRO A 28 -16.09 6.48 4.16
C PRO A 28 -17.30 5.52 4.20
N PRO A 29 -18.48 5.94 3.72
CA PRO A 29 -19.65 5.08 3.70
C PRO A 29 -19.32 3.73 3.09
N GLU A 30 -19.81 2.63 3.67
CA GLU A 30 -19.53 1.24 3.21
C GLU A 30 -19.77 1.05 1.70
N ASP A 31 -20.62 1.85 1.10
CA ASP A 31 -20.89 1.86 -0.33
C ASP A 31 -19.67 2.17 -1.20
N PHE A 32 -18.70 2.95 -0.73
CA PHE A 32 -17.49 3.26 -1.51
C PHE A 32 -16.59 2.04 -1.72
N PHE A 33 -16.60 1.08 -0.80
CA PHE A 33 -15.91 -0.18 -1.01
C PHE A 33 -16.48 -1.00 -2.18
N ARG A 34 -17.68 -0.68 -2.65
CA ARG A 34 -18.34 -1.35 -3.78
C ARG A 34 -18.18 -0.63 -5.11
N VAL A 35 -17.43 0.47 -5.15
CA VAL A 35 -17.27 1.29 -6.36
C VAL A 35 -15.83 1.25 -6.85
N PRO A 36 -15.51 0.58 -7.98
CA PRO A 36 -14.18 0.61 -8.56
C PRO A 36 -13.70 2.05 -8.85
N GLY A 37 -12.49 2.37 -8.43
CA GLY A 37 -11.89 3.70 -8.53
C GLY A 37 -12.06 4.56 -7.27
N SER A 38 -12.91 4.18 -6.32
CA SER A 38 -13.00 4.86 -5.03
C SER A 38 -11.73 4.66 -4.21
N VAL A 39 -11.43 5.65 -3.38
CA VAL A 39 -10.43 5.55 -2.32
C VAL A 39 -11.15 5.32 -1.00
N VAL A 40 -10.69 4.33 -0.24
CA VAL A 40 -11.27 3.90 1.03
C VAL A 40 -10.16 3.68 2.05
N THR A 41 -10.47 3.75 3.34
CA THR A 41 -9.51 3.46 4.42
C THR A 41 -9.80 2.10 5.06
N PHE A 42 -8.75 1.31 5.32
CA PHE A 42 -8.86 0.02 5.98
C PHE A 42 -7.51 -0.40 6.57
N GLY A 43 -7.48 -0.74 7.86
CA GLY A 43 -6.25 -1.04 8.59
C GLY A 43 -5.40 0.21 8.87
N ARG A 44 -4.33 0.02 9.63
CA ARG A 44 -3.43 1.10 10.05
C ARG A 44 -1.98 0.66 9.94
N TYR A 45 -1.12 1.54 9.51
CA TYR A 45 0.32 1.30 9.40
C TYR A 45 1.07 2.61 9.63
N GLU A 46 2.26 2.54 10.20
CA GLU A 46 3.10 3.72 10.41
C GLU A 46 3.49 4.35 9.06
N GLN A 47 3.12 5.60 8.82
CA GLN A 47 3.28 6.25 7.53
C GLN A 47 4.01 7.60 7.59
N ASP A 48 3.97 8.31 8.71
CA ASP A 48 4.63 9.62 8.83
C ASP A 48 5.98 9.57 9.56
N GLY A 49 6.30 8.44 10.20
CA GLY A 49 7.54 8.23 10.95
C GLY A 49 7.52 8.84 12.34
N ASN A 50 6.33 9.08 12.89
CA ASN A 50 6.12 9.58 14.25
C ASN A 50 5.40 8.51 15.09
N GLU A 51 6.12 7.56 15.62
CA GLU A 51 5.57 6.47 16.45
C GLU A 51 4.82 6.97 17.72
N ALA A 52 4.92 8.27 18.06
CA ALA A 52 4.33 8.81 19.29
C ALA A 52 2.82 9.07 19.18
N ASP A 53 2.28 9.25 17.99
CA ASP A 53 0.84 9.45 17.73
C ASP A 53 0.16 8.18 17.20
N GLY A 54 0.94 7.14 16.88
CA GLY A 54 0.48 5.83 16.45
C GLY A 54 0.26 5.73 14.94
N PRO A 55 -0.03 4.52 14.44
CA PRO A 55 -0.11 4.27 12.99
C PRO A 55 -1.32 4.93 12.33
N GLU A 56 -1.13 5.47 11.13
CA GLU A 56 -2.15 6.12 10.31
C GLU A 56 -3.01 5.11 9.55
N GLU A 57 -4.22 5.53 9.18
CA GLU A 57 -5.11 4.75 8.33
C GLU A 57 -4.49 4.51 6.95
N ILE A 58 -4.56 3.26 6.48
CA ILE A 58 -4.08 2.93 5.15
C ILE A 58 -5.17 3.27 4.14
N GLU A 59 -4.84 4.08 3.15
CA GLU A 59 -5.70 4.37 2.02
C GLU A 59 -5.52 3.34 0.90
N TRP A 60 -6.65 2.90 0.35
CA TRP A 60 -6.71 1.89 -0.71
C TRP A 60 -7.56 2.37 -1.86
N ILE A 61 -7.13 2.08 -3.09
CA ILE A 61 -7.98 2.21 -4.26
C ILE A 61 -8.70 0.89 -4.53
N VAL A 62 -10.00 0.95 -4.76
CA VAL A 62 -10.82 -0.20 -5.16
C VAL A 62 -10.57 -0.50 -6.66
N LEU A 63 -10.00 -1.66 -6.97
CA LEU A 63 -9.71 -2.05 -8.36
C LEU A 63 -10.83 -2.86 -9.02
N GLU A 64 -11.46 -3.75 -8.26
CA GLU A 64 -12.52 -4.65 -8.75
C GLU A 64 -13.47 -4.97 -7.59
N VAL A 65 -14.74 -5.18 -7.92
CA VAL A 65 -15.76 -5.70 -6.99
C VAL A 65 -16.40 -6.91 -7.62
N ARG A 66 -16.35 -8.05 -6.93
CA ARG A 66 -17.01 -9.29 -7.38
C ARG A 66 -17.33 -10.20 -6.20
N GLU A 67 -18.41 -10.93 -6.30
CA GLU A 67 -18.78 -11.98 -5.33
C GLU A 67 -18.75 -11.48 -3.87
N GLY A 68 -19.29 -10.27 -3.61
CA GLY A 68 -19.30 -9.66 -2.29
C GLY A 68 -17.94 -9.24 -1.74
N LYS A 69 -16.91 -9.15 -2.60
CA LYS A 69 -15.53 -8.80 -2.21
C LYS A 69 -14.99 -7.67 -3.07
N SER A 70 -14.12 -6.85 -2.48
CA SER A 70 -13.38 -5.80 -3.19
C SER A 70 -11.91 -6.10 -3.24
N LEU A 71 -11.31 -5.99 -4.44
CA LEU A 71 -9.88 -5.99 -4.61
C LEU A 71 -9.35 -4.58 -4.32
N LEU A 72 -8.57 -4.46 -3.27
CA LEU A 72 -7.94 -3.23 -2.84
C LEU A 72 -6.46 -3.24 -3.17
N LEU A 73 -5.94 -2.09 -3.62
CA LEU A 73 -4.52 -1.82 -3.81
C LEU A 73 -4.17 -0.59 -2.99
N SER A 74 -3.12 -0.62 -2.17
CA SER A 74 -2.72 0.57 -1.41
C SER A 74 -2.49 1.76 -2.33
N LEU A 75 -2.93 2.94 -1.90
CA LEU A 75 -2.76 4.17 -2.68
C LEU A 75 -1.28 4.51 -2.76
N TYR A 76 -0.57 4.41 -1.65
CA TYR A 76 0.85 4.71 -1.48
C TYR A 76 1.72 3.45 -1.38
N GLY A 77 3.03 3.62 -1.62
CA GLY A 77 4.04 2.66 -1.20
C GLY A 77 4.29 2.76 0.29
N LEU A 78 4.07 1.66 1.02
CA LEU A 78 4.02 1.67 2.49
C LEU A 78 5.36 1.32 3.15
N ASP A 79 6.23 0.58 2.48
CA ASP A 79 7.50 0.11 3.05
C ASP A 79 8.56 -0.10 1.95
N ASN A 80 9.83 -0.10 2.34
CA ASN A 80 10.96 -0.41 1.46
C ASN A 80 11.56 -1.76 1.82
N ARG A 81 11.29 -2.79 1.03
CA ARG A 81 11.81 -4.14 1.23
C ARG A 81 12.23 -4.78 -0.09
N PRO A 82 13.33 -5.58 -0.10
CA PRO A 82 13.64 -6.40 -1.26
C PRO A 82 12.55 -7.46 -1.49
N TYR A 83 12.35 -7.86 -2.74
CA TYR A 83 11.46 -8.97 -3.08
C TYR A 83 11.89 -10.27 -2.36
N ASN A 84 13.21 -10.48 -2.27
CA ASN A 84 13.82 -11.55 -1.48
C ASN A 84 15.14 -11.07 -0.88
N THR A 85 15.38 -11.36 0.39
CA THR A 85 16.58 -10.91 1.13
C THR A 85 17.90 -11.42 0.57
N ALA A 86 17.89 -12.52 -0.20
CA ALA A 86 19.09 -13.07 -0.84
C ALA A 86 18.92 -13.05 -2.37
N ASP A 87 19.99 -12.72 -3.09
CA ASP A 87 20.06 -12.85 -4.55
C ASP A 87 20.18 -14.31 -4.95
N LYS A 88 19.05 -14.97 -5.19
CA LYS A 88 18.96 -16.35 -5.63
C LYS A 88 17.73 -16.59 -6.51
N LYS A 89 17.72 -17.71 -7.22
CA LYS A 89 16.54 -18.16 -7.94
C LYS A 89 15.39 -18.36 -6.97
N ILE A 90 14.32 -17.64 -7.14
CA ILE A 90 13.16 -17.64 -6.24
C ILE A 90 11.85 -17.47 -7.03
N THR A 91 10.74 -17.82 -6.41
CA THR A 91 9.39 -17.55 -6.91
C THR A 91 8.60 -16.81 -5.83
N TRP A 92 7.45 -16.23 -6.18
CA TRP A 92 6.56 -15.58 -5.22
C TRP A 92 6.28 -16.46 -4.00
N LYS A 93 6.00 -17.75 -4.22
CA LYS A 93 5.67 -18.69 -3.15
C LYS A 93 6.68 -18.67 -2.00
N ASP A 94 7.98 -18.59 -2.32
CA ASP A 94 9.03 -18.81 -1.34
C ASP A 94 9.77 -17.52 -0.93
N CYS A 95 9.49 -16.38 -1.58
CA CYS A 95 10.21 -15.14 -1.33
C CYS A 95 9.91 -14.57 0.08
N SER A 96 10.89 -13.82 0.59
CA SER A 96 10.78 -13.22 1.93
C SER A 96 9.70 -12.15 2.01
N LEU A 97 9.47 -11.39 0.91
CA LEU A 97 8.45 -10.34 0.89
C LEU A 97 7.03 -10.90 1.06
N ARG A 98 6.70 -12.01 0.37
CA ARG A 98 5.41 -12.67 0.56
C ARG A 98 5.21 -13.15 2.00
N LYS A 99 6.25 -13.74 2.59
CA LYS A 99 6.20 -14.22 3.97
C LYS A 99 5.91 -13.07 4.92
N TRP A 100 6.65 -11.98 4.78
CA TRP A 100 6.46 -10.78 5.59
C TRP A 100 5.05 -10.17 5.43
N LEU A 101 4.54 -10.09 4.20
CA LEU A 101 3.18 -9.58 3.94
C LEU A 101 2.09 -10.40 4.65
N ASN A 102 2.27 -11.73 4.73
CA ASN A 102 1.30 -12.64 5.34
C ASN A 102 1.62 -13.01 6.80
N SER A 103 2.63 -12.39 7.42
CA SER A 103 2.95 -12.49 8.84
C SER A 103 2.98 -11.10 9.49
N ASP A 104 4.14 -10.47 9.52
CA ASP A 104 4.38 -9.23 10.26
C ASP A 104 3.48 -8.08 9.80
N PHE A 105 3.41 -7.84 8.48
CA PHE A 105 2.56 -6.77 7.94
C PHE A 105 1.08 -7.03 8.26
N LEU A 106 0.57 -8.24 8.00
CA LEU A 106 -0.83 -8.59 8.28
C LEU A 106 -1.19 -8.40 9.76
N GLN A 107 -0.28 -8.76 10.67
CA GLN A 107 -0.51 -8.64 12.11
C GLN A 107 -0.37 -7.19 12.61
N THR A 108 0.53 -6.41 12.00
CA THR A 108 0.76 -5.03 12.40
C THR A 108 -0.30 -4.09 11.85
N ALA A 109 -0.72 -4.33 10.60
CA ALA A 109 -1.59 -3.40 9.88
C ALA A 109 -3.08 -3.60 10.15
N PHE A 110 -3.49 -4.77 10.69
CA PHE A 110 -4.91 -5.11 10.83
C PHE A 110 -5.21 -5.72 12.20
N THR A 111 -6.29 -5.25 12.83
CA THR A 111 -6.84 -5.87 14.03
C THR A 111 -7.34 -7.30 13.73
N PRO A 112 -7.55 -8.15 14.74
CA PRO A 112 -8.13 -9.49 14.52
C PRO A 112 -9.48 -9.47 13.78
N GLU A 113 -10.32 -8.47 14.04
CA GLU A 113 -11.62 -8.27 13.40
C GLU A 113 -11.44 -7.90 11.91
N GLU A 114 -10.51 -7.01 11.60
CA GLU A 114 -10.18 -6.64 10.22
C GLU A 114 -9.54 -7.81 9.48
N GLN A 115 -8.65 -8.56 10.13
CA GLN A 115 -8.06 -9.77 9.55
C GLN A 115 -9.12 -10.83 9.21
N ALA A 116 -10.19 -10.95 9.97
CA ALA A 116 -11.29 -11.87 9.67
C ALA A 116 -12.02 -11.50 8.37
N ARG A 117 -11.98 -10.22 7.98
CA ARG A 117 -12.54 -9.72 6.71
C ARG A 117 -11.59 -9.86 5.51
N ILE A 118 -10.34 -10.26 5.73
CA ILE A 118 -9.35 -10.51 4.66
C ILE A 118 -9.27 -12.01 4.41
N PRO A 119 -10.03 -12.58 3.46
CA PRO A 119 -10.02 -14.02 3.22
C PRO A 119 -8.69 -14.48 2.61
N GLU A 120 -8.28 -15.70 2.94
CA GLU A 120 -7.21 -16.34 2.20
C GLU A 120 -7.66 -16.56 0.76
N THR A 121 -6.96 -15.93 -0.18
CA THR A 121 -7.29 -15.94 -1.60
C THR A 121 -6.29 -16.80 -2.36
N LYS A 122 -6.79 -17.64 -3.28
CA LYS A 122 -5.91 -18.34 -4.22
C LYS A 122 -5.31 -17.35 -5.20
N VAL A 123 -3.99 -17.16 -5.11
CA VAL A 123 -3.20 -16.28 -5.97
C VAL A 123 -2.55 -17.10 -7.07
N ASP A 124 -2.96 -16.85 -8.32
CA ASP A 124 -2.38 -17.49 -9.51
C ASP A 124 -0.98 -16.96 -9.79
N ASN A 125 0.00 -17.83 -9.73
CA ASN A 125 1.41 -17.55 -10.03
C ASN A 125 1.88 -18.26 -11.32
N SER A 126 0.95 -18.72 -12.16
CA SER A 126 1.26 -19.35 -13.43
C SER A 126 2.03 -18.42 -14.39
N LYS A 127 2.58 -18.99 -15.44
CA LYS A 127 3.25 -18.22 -16.51
C LYS A 127 2.34 -17.17 -17.16
N GLY A 128 1.02 -17.36 -17.11
CA GLY A 128 0.03 -16.42 -17.61
C GLY A 128 0.02 -15.09 -16.88
N GLN A 129 0.50 -15.06 -15.64
CA GLN A 129 0.56 -13.88 -14.79
C GLN A 129 1.82 -13.03 -14.97
N GLY A 130 2.76 -13.49 -15.81
CA GLY A 130 4.00 -12.78 -16.11
C GLY A 130 4.04 -12.26 -17.55
N PHE A 131 5.13 -11.57 -17.89
CA PHE A 131 5.33 -11.06 -19.24
C PHE A 131 5.60 -12.20 -20.24
N LYS A 132 4.79 -12.32 -21.25
CA LYS A 132 4.79 -13.46 -22.21
C LYS A 132 6.14 -13.72 -22.91
N ARG A 133 7.02 -12.73 -23.02
CA ARG A 133 8.37 -12.90 -23.60
C ARG A 133 9.31 -13.74 -22.76
N TRP A 134 9.11 -13.81 -21.45
CA TRP A 134 10.03 -14.53 -20.55
C TRP A 134 9.65 -16.00 -20.37
N LYS A 135 9.55 -16.69 -21.49
CA LYS A 135 9.07 -18.09 -21.56
C LYS A 135 9.87 -19.10 -20.72
N LYS A 136 11.12 -18.79 -20.41
CA LYS A 136 12.03 -19.67 -19.64
C LYS A 136 11.93 -19.48 -18.12
N VAL A 137 11.31 -18.40 -17.65
CA VAL A 137 11.18 -18.10 -16.21
C VAL A 137 9.89 -18.70 -15.67
N LYS A 138 9.95 -19.30 -14.49
CA LYS A 138 8.81 -19.95 -13.83
C LYS A 138 8.20 -18.98 -12.83
N GLY A 139 6.88 -18.78 -12.86
CA GLY A 139 6.14 -18.02 -11.86
C GLY A 139 6.06 -18.75 -10.52
N GLY A 140 6.02 -20.07 -10.55
CA GLY A 140 5.91 -20.92 -9.36
C GLY A 140 4.54 -21.60 -9.25
N LYS A 141 4.29 -22.18 -8.07
CA LYS A 141 2.99 -22.73 -7.71
C LYS A 141 2.07 -21.62 -7.21
N ASP A 142 0.78 -21.79 -7.39
CA ASP A 142 -0.23 -20.93 -6.76
C ASP A 142 -0.06 -20.92 -5.24
N THR A 143 -0.48 -19.84 -4.61
CA THR A 143 -0.40 -19.64 -3.16
C THR A 143 -1.76 -19.25 -2.60
N GLY A 144 -2.01 -19.57 -1.32
CA GLY A 144 -3.05 -18.94 -0.54
C GLY A 144 -2.43 -17.73 0.16
N ASP A 145 -2.93 -16.54 -0.11
CA ASP A 145 -2.44 -15.30 0.47
C ASP A 145 -3.60 -14.41 0.92
N ARG A 146 -3.46 -13.78 2.08
CA ARG A 146 -4.36 -12.71 2.51
C ARG A 146 -3.93 -11.38 1.95
N VAL A 147 -2.61 -11.10 2.00
CA VAL A 147 -2.01 -9.90 1.42
C VAL A 147 -1.00 -10.32 0.36
N PHE A 148 -1.05 -9.69 -0.81
CA PHE A 148 -0.20 -10.03 -1.95
C PHE A 148 0.20 -8.78 -2.73
N LEU A 149 1.03 -8.95 -3.75
CA LEU A 149 1.31 -7.92 -4.75
C LEU A 149 0.55 -8.26 -6.05
N LEU A 150 0.20 -7.26 -6.84
CA LEU A 150 -0.34 -7.51 -8.17
C LEU A 150 0.67 -8.27 -9.04
N SER A 151 0.18 -9.16 -9.90
CA SER A 151 0.97 -9.69 -11.02
C SER A 151 1.11 -8.65 -12.13
N TYR A 152 1.98 -8.90 -13.10
CA TYR A 152 2.05 -8.08 -14.30
C TYR A 152 0.71 -8.06 -15.07
N THR A 153 0.04 -9.21 -15.18
CA THR A 153 -1.24 -9.31 -15.88
C THR A 153 -2.33 -8.49 -15.20
N GLU A 154 -2.39 -8.52 -13.86
CA GLU A 154 -3.33 -7.69 -13.09
C GLU A 154 -2.98 -6.21 -13.17
N ALA A 155 -1.71 -5.85 -13.02
CA ALA A 155 -1.27 -4.46 -13.15
C ALA A 155 -1.52 -3.90 -14.56
N ASN A 156 -1.36 -4.72 -15.61
CA ASN A 156 -1.76 -4.34 -16.97
C ASN A 156 -3.27 -4.13 -17.07
N ARG A 157 -4.07 -5.07 -16.54
CA ARG A 157 -5.54 -5.01 -16.61
C ARG A 157 -6.12 -3.79 -15.91
N TYR A 158 -5.69 -3.51 -14.66
CA TYR A 158 -6.30 -2.47 -13.85
C TYR A 158 -5.65 -1.10 -14.02
N LEU A 159 -4.34 -1.07 -14.27
CA LEU A 159 -3.55 0.15 -14.25
C LEU A 159 -2.90 0.48 -15.60
N GLY A 160 -3.06 -0.36 -16.61
CA GLY A 160 -2.46 -0.12 -17.94
C GLY A 160 -0.93 -0.30 -18.00
N VAL A 161 -0.34 -0.97 -17.02
CA VAL A 161 1.12 -1.23 -16.99
C VAL A 161 1.56 -2.02 -18.19
N SER A 162 2.58 -1.58 -18.90
CA SER A 162 3.14 -2.28 -20.06
C SER A 162 4.67 -2.32 -20.02
N TRP A 163 5.28 -3.25 -20.76
CA TRP A 163 6.74 -3.30 -20.94
C TRP A 163 7.25 -2.22 -21.91
N TYR A 164 6.47 -1.94 -22.93
CA TYR A 164 6.76 -0.91 -23.93
C TYR A 164 5.60 0.06 -24.02
N GLY A 165 5.90 1.34 -24.08
CA GLY A 165 4.89 2.38 -24.22
C GLY A 165 5.18 3.58 -23.35
N GLY A 166 4.30 4.53 -23.33
CA GLY A 166 4.46 5.81 -22.65
C GLY A 166 4.31 5.79 -21.14
N GLY A 167 4.24 4.62 -20.51
CA GLY A 167 3.90 4.52 -19.08
C GLY A 167 2.40 4.65 -18.85
N SER A 168 1.99 4.53 -17.59
CA SER A 168 0.60 4.74 -17.18
C SER A 168 0.56 5.58 -15.91
N ASP A 169 -0.11 6.72 -15.98
CA ASP A 169 -0.27 7.60 -14.82
C ASP A 169 -1.03 6.91 -13.69
N LYS A 170 -1.99 6.04 -14.03
CA LYS A 170 -2.72 5.20 -13.05
C LYS A 170 -1.81 4.23 -12.28
N ALA A 171 -0.66 3.89 -12.84
CA ALA A 171 0.30 2.98 -12.23
C ALA A 171 1.41 3.69 -11.45
N ARG A 172 1.49 5.02 -11.53
CA ARG A 172 2.41 5.81 -10.72
C ARG A 172 2.07 5.66 -9.24
N MET A 173 3.05 5.78 -8.39
CA MET A 173 2.89 5.56 -6.96
C MET A 173 3.77 6.54 -6.18
N GLU A 174 3.15 7.29 -5.30
CA GLU A 174 3.81 8.07 -4.28
C GLU A 174 4.17 7.20 -3.06
N LEU A 175 5.03 7.70 -2.19
CA LEU A 175 5.41 7.03 -0.96
C LEU A 175 4.79 7.73 0.25
N THR A 176 4.54 6.96 1.29
CA THR A 176 4.42 7.49 2.64
C THR A 176 5.76 8.11 3.09
N GLU A 177 5.73 9.04 4.02
CA GLU A 177 6.97 9.66 4.51
C GLU A 177 7.89 8.63 5.18
N GLN A 178 7.32 7.70 5.94
CA GLN A 178 8.07 6.60 6.54
C GLN A 178 8.76 5.73 5.49
N ALA A 179 8.04 5.33 4.44
CA ALA A 179 8.64 4.56 3.35
C ALA A 179 9.76 5.33 2.64
N ARG A 180 9.60 6.65 2.47
CA ARG A 180 10.62 7.53 1.90
C ARG A 180 11.87 7.58 2.78
N ARG A 181 11.72 7.71 4.09
CA ARG A 181 12.85 7.74 5.04
C ARG A 181 13.59 6.41 5.09
N THR A 182 12.88 5.29 5.14
CA THR A 182 13.50 3.96 5.19
C THR A 182 14.20 3.61 3.88
N GLY A 183 13.66 4.04 2.74
CA GLY A 183 14.23 3.87 1.41
C GLY A 183 15.29 4.90 1.00
N ALA A 184 15.54 5.93 1.79
CA ALA A 184 16.42 7.05 1.45
C ALA A 184 17.90 6.68 1.23
N ARG A 185 18.35 5.50 1.69
CA ARG A 185 19.70 4.98 1.41
C ARG A 185 19.97 4.75 -0.07
N TYR A 186 18.94 4.47 -0.82
CA TYR A 186 19.00 4.21 -2.24
C TYR A 186 18.32 5.36 -2.94
N ARG A 187 19.09 6.19 -3.63
CA ARG A 187 18.54 7.18 -4.57
C ARG A 187 17.90 6.41 -5.72
N THR A 188 16.69 5.87 -5.44
CA THR A 188 15.91 5.23 -6.50
C THR A 188 15.58 6.27 -7.56
N PRO A 189 15.70 5.94 -8.85
CA PRO A 189 15.21 6.80 -9.90
C PRO A 189 13.73 7.11 -9.60
N HIS A 190 13.43 8.34 -9.33
CA HIS A 190 12.08 8.84 -9.19
C HIS A 190 11.74 9.69 -10.42
N PHE A 191 10.48 9.87 -10.65
CA PHE A 191 9.95 10.82 -11.58
C PHE A 191 9.25 11.92 -10.78
N GLU A 192 9.57 13.17 -11.05
CA GLU A 192 9.03 14.34 -10.35
C GLU A 192 8.26 15.18 -11.36
N GLU A 193 7.02 15.51 -11.03
CA GLU A 193 6.18 16.43 -11.79
C GLU A 193 6.52 17.88 -11.47
N GLU A 194 6.04 18.82 -12.28
CA GLU A 194 6.28 20.25 -12.11
C GLU A 194 5.73 20.81 -10.79
N ASP A 195 4.69 20.16 -10.23
CA ASP A 195 4.09 20.49 -8.94
C ASP A 195 4.85 19.94 -7.72
N GLY A 196 5.96 19.22 -7.94
CA GLY A 196 6.79 18.62 -6.92
C GLY A 196 6.33 17.21 -6.51
N THR A 197 5.27 16.67 -7.10
CA THR A 197 4.83 15.29 -6.85
C THR A 197 5.89 14.31 -7.32
N THR A 198 6.31 13.39 -6.44
CA THR A 198 7.37 12.42 -6.72
C THR A 198 6.86 11.00 -6.74
N TYR A 199 7.15 10.29 -7.82
CA TYR A 199 6.75 8.92 -8.02
C TYR A 199 7.92 7.95 -7.92
N TRP A 200 7.61 6.68 -7.51
CA TRP A 200 8.61 5.69 -7.17
C TRP A 200 8.31 4.34 -7.77
N HIS A 201 9.34 3.45 -7.77
CA HIS A 201 9.21 2.08 -8.24
C HIS A 201 8.51 1.19 -7.19
N TRP A 202 7.73 0.21 -7.64
CA TRP A 202 7.09 -0.75 -6.75
C TRP A 202 7.08 -2.17 -7.33
N TRP A 203 7.14 -3.16 -6.45
CA TRP A 203 7.23 -4.56 -6.82
C TRP A 203 5.91 -5.11 -7.35
N LEU A 204 6.02 -6.00 -8.34
CA LEU A 204 4.98 -6.94 -8.75
C LEU A 204 5.38 -8.36 -8.28
N ARG A 205 4.40 -9.25 -8.05
CA ARG A 205 4.71 -10.64 -7.68
C ARG A 205 5.25 -11.48 -8.84
N SER A 206 5.08 -11.06 -10.09
CA SER A 206 5.56 -11.77 -11.27
C SER A 206 7.07 -11.83 -11.33
N PRO A 207 7.64 -12.95 -11.82
CA PRO A 207 9.07 -13.04 -12.02
C PRO A 207 9.56 -12.06 -13.08
N GLY A 208 10.83 -11.77 -13.05
CA GLY A 208 11.52 -10.93 -14.04
C GLY A 208 12.04 -11.71 -15.24
N SER A 209 13.03 -11.15 -15.94
CA SER A 209 13.64 -11.76 -17.12
C SER A 209 14.53 -12.96 -16.80
N ARG A 210 15.04 -13.03 -15.58
CA ARG A 210 15.81 -14.16 -15.04
C ARG A 210 15.12 -14.70 -13.79
N GLN A 211 15.46 -15.92 -13.35
CA GLN A 211 14.78 -16.52 -12.19
C GLN A 211 15.15 -15.89 -10.84
N ASN A 212 16.21 -15.08 -10.80
CA ASN A 212 16.61 -14.23 -9.67
C ASN A 212 16.25 -12.75 -9.87
N ASP A 213 15.33 -12.46 -10.82
CA ASP A 213 14.73 -11.14 -11.00
C ASP A 213 13.23 -11.21 -10.69
N ALA A 214 12.68 -10.11 -10.21
CA ALA A 214 11.25 -9.87 -10.13
C ALA A 214 10.83 -8.69 -11.01
N SER A 215 9.57 -8.65 -11.42
CA SER A 215 8.99 -7.52 -12.13
C SER A 215 8.73 -6.38 -11.14
N LYS A 216 8.92 -5.15 -11.59
CA LYS A 216 8.52 -3.94 -10.88
C LYS A 216 7.93 -2.91 -11.84
N VAL A 217 7.10 -2.03 -11.32
CA VAL A 217 6.62 -0.85 -12.03
C VAL A 217 7.58 0.29 -11.75
N THR A 218 7.93 1.06 -12.78
CA THR A 218 8.78 2.25 -12.66
C THR A 218 7.99 3.46 -12.16
N ALA A 219 8.68 4.51 -11.77
CA ALA A 219 8.09 5.79 -11.42
C ALA A 219 7.25 6.40 -12.56
N SER A 220 7.56 6.08 -13.81
CA SER A 220 6.79 6.50 -14.99
C SER A 220 5.63 5.55 -15.34
N GLY A 221 5.36 4.51 -14.53
CA GLY A 221 4.25 3.58 -14.76
C GLY A 221 4.51 2.47 -15.78
N ASN A 222 5.77 2.22 -16.16
CA ASN A 222 6.18 1.11 -17.03
C ASN A 222 6.63 -0.10 -16.21
N MET A 223 6.52 -1.31 -16.78
CA MET A 223 7.10 -2.50 -16.16
C MET A 223 8.54 -2.70 -16.61
N VAL A 224 9.41 -2.99 -15.63
CA VAL A 224 10.80 -3.44 -15.85
C VAL A 224 11.13 -4.60 -14.90
N THR A 225 12.36 -5.12 -14.97
CA THR A 225 12.84 -6.17 -14.05
C THR A 225 13.98 -5.68 -13.20
N CYS A 226 14.10 -6.26 -12.02
CA CYS A 226 15.17 -5.98 -11.09
C CYS A 226 15.56 -7.25 -10.33
N CYS A 227 16.83 -7.32 -9.90
CA CYS A 227 17.32 -8.34 -8.98
C CYS A 227 16.41 -8.42 -7.74
N VAL A 228 16.07 -9.63 -7.32
CA VAL A 228 15.15 -9.86 -6.18
C VAL A 228 15.69 -9.33 -4.85
N ALA A 229 17.00 -9.19 -4.70
CA ALA A 229 17.63 -8.63 -3.49
C ALA A 229 17.81 -7.11 -3.54
N SER A 230 17.29 -6.45 -4.59
CA SER A 230 17.35 -5.01 -4.71
C SER A 230 16.33 -4.34 -3.78
N GLU A 231 16.75 -3.27 -3.11
CA GLU A 231 15.88 -2.39 -2.32
C GLU A 231 15.38 -1.18 -3.12
N MET A 232 15.58 -1.20 -4.45
CA MET A 232 15.20 -0.11 -5.37
C MET A 232 13.71 -0.13 -5.77
N ALA A 233 12.86 -0.82 -5.03
CA ALA A 233 11.42 -0.79 -5.23
C ALA A 233 10.70 -0.95 -3.89
N PHE A 234 9.54 -0.35 -3.81
CA PHE A 234 8.75 -0.27 -2.61
C PHE A 234 7.61 -1.29 -2.63
N VAL A 235 7.02 -1.49 -1.48
CA VAL A 235 5.91 -2.42 -1.29
C VAL A 235 4.60 -1.67 -1.46
N ARG A 236 3.80 -2.08 -2.43
CA ARG A 236 2.44 -1.63 -2.70
C ARG A 236 1.51 -2.82 -2.56
N PRO A 237 1.01 -3.14 -1.36
CA PRO A 237 0.21 -4.33 -1.10
C PRO A 237 -1.17 -4.26 -1.74
N ALA A 238 -1.72 -5.45 -2.01
CA ALA A 238 -3.09 -5.66 -2.42
C ALA A 238 -3.74 -6.76 -1.56
N LEU A 239 -5.06 -6.69 -1.42
CA LEU A 239 -5.85 -7.70 -0.70
C LEU A 239 -7.27 -7.77 -1.26
N TRP A 240 -7.95 -8.89 -1.02
CA TRP A 240 -9.39 -8.97 -1.16
C TRP A 240 -10.04 -8.71 0.19
N LEU A 241 -11.02 -7.82 0.22
CA LEU A 241 -11.81 -7.51 1.41
C LEU A 241 -13.22 -8.10 1.25
N ASP A 242 -13.65 -8.91 2.20
CA ASP A 242 -15.03 -9.39 2.30
C ASP A 242 -15.94 -8.26 2.79
N LEU A 243 -16.91 -7.88 1.97
CA LEU A 243 -17.84 -6.79 2.25
C LEU A 243 -19.09 -7.26 3.00
N ASP A 244 -19.38 -8.54 2.93
CA ASP A 244 -20.62 -9.10 3.49
C ASP A 244 -20.39 -9.72 4.89
N GLY A 245 -19.13 -9.74 5.35
CA GLY A 245 -18.75 -10.28 6.67
C GLY A 245 -18.98 -11.79 6.80
N THR A 246 -19.12 -12.49 5.67
CA THR A 246 -19.49 -13.92 5.67
C THR A 246 -18.31 -14.84 5.93
N GLY A 247 -17.08 -14.34 5.85
CA GLY A 247 -15.85 -15.09 6.13
C GLY A 247 -15.65 -16.37 5.30
N ARG A 248 -16.37 -16.51 4.15
CA ARG A 248 -16.33 -17.69 3.28
C ARG A 248 -15.50 -17.48 2.04
#